data_721642f66286be0dd1697192a9ad588a
#
_entry.id   721642f66286be0dd1697192a9ad588a
#
_cell.length_a   1.000
_cell.length_b   1.000
_cell.length_c   1.000
_cell.angle_alpha   90.00
_cell.angle_beta   90.00
_cell.angle_gamma   90.00
#
_symmetry.space_group_name_H-M   'P 1'
#
loop_
_entity.id
_entity.type
_entity.pdbx_description
1 polymer ?
#
loop_
_entity_poly.entity_id
_entity_poly.type
_entity_poly.pdbx_seq_one_letter_code
_entity_poly.pdbx_strand_id
1 'polypeptide(L)' 'MAKDIKERIEIDLRKFEESIKDIDSETKEKYNHIIDLAERYYSDTKYFIGKGDLITAFGSIVYAHGLIDALKKLRDKK' A
#
# COMPACT_ATOMS: atom_id res chain seq x y z
N MET A 1 7.92 -13.86 -20.22
CA MET A 1 6.80 -14.54 -19.56
C MET A 1 6.17 -13.63 -18.52
N ALA A 2 4.86 -13.58 -18.49
CA ALA A 2 4.14 -12.72 -17.53
C ALA A 2 4.24 -13.34 -16.14
N LYS A 3 4.42 -12.49 -15.14
CA LYS A 3 4.35 -12.92 -13.74
C LYS A 3 2.91 -13.24 -13.40
N ASP A 4 2.70 -14.24 -12.55
CA ASP A 4 1.37 -14.48 -12.10
C ASP A 4 0.95 -13.39 -11.11
N ILE A 5 -0.36 -13.31 -10.86
CA ILE A 5 -0.91 -12.22 -10.07
C ILE A 5 -0.42 -12.27 -8.62
N LYS A 6 -0.23 -13.47 -8.07
CA LYS A 6 0.24 -13.59 -6.69
C LYS A 6 1.65 -13.01 -6.54
N GLU A 7 2.51 -13.32 -7.50
CA GLU A 7 3.88 -12.80 -7.47
C GLU A 7 3.87 -11.28 -7.59
N ARG A 8 3.00 -10.75 -8.45
CA ARG A 8 2.85 -9.32 -8.63
C ARG A 8 2.42 -8.64 -7.32
N ILE A 9 1.45 -9.25 -6.63
CA ILE A 9 0.97 -8.71 -5.36
C ILE A 9 2.08 -8.71 -4.32
N GLU A 10 2.87 -9.79 -4.27
CA GLU A 10 3.96 -9.88 -3.31
C GLU A 10 5.02 -8.81 -3.55
N ILE A 11 5.31 -8.52 -4.81
CA ILE A 11 6.23 -7.44 -5.15
C ILE A 11 5.66 -6.10 -4.66
N ASP A 12 4.37 -5.89 -4.89
CA ASP A 12 3.72 -4.64 -4.49
C ASP A 12 3.67 -4.48 -2.98
N LEU A 13 3.51 -5.58 -2.24
CA LEU A 13 3.56 -5.52 -0.78
C LEU A 13 4.93 -5.00 -0.31
N ARG A 14 6.01 -5.51 -0.90
CA ARG A 14 7.34 -5.05 -0.52
C ARG A 14 7.57 -3.59 -0.89
N LYS A 15 7.08 -3.17 -2.04
CA LYS A 15 7.18 -1.78 -2.45
C LYS A 15 6.42 -0.87 -1.49
N PHE A 16 5.25 -1.31 -1.03
CA PHE A 16 4.49 -0.55 -0.06
C PHE A 16 5.26 -0.38 1.24
N GLU A 17 5.87 -1.47 1.72
CA GLU A 17 6.65 -1.42 2.96
C GLU A 17 7.78 -0.40 2.86
N GLU A 18 8.45 -0.37 1.73
CA GLU A 18 9.52 0.59 1.50
C GLU A 18 8.99 2.02 1.41
N SER A 19 7.86 2.20 0.74
CA SER A 19 7.24 3.51 0.60
C SER A 19 6.86 4.11 1.95
N ILE A 20 6.33 3.28 2.84
CA ILE A 20 5.96 3.74 4.18
C ILE A 20 7.20 4.20 4.96
N LYS A 21 8.29 3.46 4.85
CA LYS A 21 9.53 3.82 5.54
C LYS A 21 10.08 5.15 5.05
N ASP A 22 9.78 5.51 3.83
CA ASP A 22 10.29 6.74 3.21
C ASP A 22 9.52 7.98 3.66
N ILE A 23 8.48 7.81 4.45
CA ILE A 23 7.68 8.94 4.92
C ILE A 23 8.21 9.37 6.28
N ASP A 24 8.53 10.65 6.39
CA ASP A 24 9.04 11.23 7.63
C ASP A 24 7.96 11.26 8.71
N SER A 25 8.41 11.36 9.96
CA SER A 25 7.48 11.29 11.09
C SER A 25 6.51 12.48 11.14
N GLU A 26 6.96 13.65 10.71
CA GLU A 26 6.07 14.82 10.68
C GLU A 26 4.92 14.61 9.71
N THR A 27 5.20 14.06 8.54
CA THR A 27 4.17 13.77 7.54
C THR A 27 3.24 12.67 8.04
N LYS A 28 3.78 11.64 8.68
CA LYS A 28 2.96 10.56 9.24
C LYS A 28 1.98 11.10 10.28
N GLU A 29 2.45 12.02 11.11
CA GLU A 29 1.60 12.59 12.15
C GLU A 29 0.52 13.45 11.53
N LYS A 30 0.87 14.28 10.56
CA LYS A 30 -0.07 15.19 9.93
C LYS A 30 -1.18 14.46 9.17
N TYR A 31 -0.82 13.35 8.54
CA TYR A 31 -1.75 12.59 7.72
C TYR A 31 -2.01 11.20 8.27
N ASN A 32 -2.07 11.09 9.60
CA ASN A 32 -2.16 9.77 10.24
C ASN A 32 -3.39 8.99 9.82
N HIS A 33 -4.50 9.64 9.50
CA HIS A 33 -5.71 8.93 9.04
C HIS A 33 -5.47 8.24 7.70
N ILE A 34 -4.73 8.90 6.80
CA ILE A 34 -4.41 8.31 5.51
C ILE A 34 -3.45 7.15 5.69
N ILE A 35 -2.45 7.31 6.56
CA ILE A 35 -1.50 6.25 6.86
C ILE A 35 -2.23 5.03 7.43
N ASP A 36 -3.11 5.25 8.40
CA ASP A 36 -3.86 4.15 9.01
C ASP A 36 -4.71 3.41 7.99
N LEU A 37 -5.36 4.17 7.10
CA LEU A 37 -6.19 3.56 6.07
C LEU A 37 -5.36 2.74 5.09
N ALA A 38 -4.21 3.27 4.68
CA ALA A 38 -3.31 2.56 3.77
C ALA A 38 -2.81 1.27 4.41
N GLU A 39 -2.45 1.33 5.69
CA GLU A 39 -1.96 0.14 6.39
C GLU A 39 -3.06 -0.90 6.57
N ARG A 40 -4.30 -0.46 6.72
CA ARG A 40 -5.43 -1.39 6.78
C ARG A 40 -5.59 -2.14 5.47
N TYR A 41 -5.51 -1.44 4.33
CA TYR A 41 -5.60 -2.10 3.04
C TYR A 41 -4.41 -3.01 2.78
N TYR A 42 -3.24 -2.63 3.28
CA TYR A 42 -2.06 -3.49 3.22
C TYR A 42 -2.30 -4.79 3.99
N SER A 43 -2.84 -4.71 5.21
CA SER A 43 -3.16 -5.89 5.99
C SER A 43 -4.24 -6.73 5.32
N ASP A 44 -5.24 -6.07 4.73
CA ASP A 44 -6.31 -6.77 4.01
C ASP A 44 -5.74 -7.55 2.83
N THR A 45 -4.72 -7.01 2.18
CA THR A 45 -4.09 -7.70 1.06
C THR A 45 -3.58 -9.06 1.50
N LYS A 46 -2.88 -9.11 2.63
CA LYS A 46 -2.35 -10.37 3.16
C LYS A 46 -3.47 -11.33 3.53
N TYR A 47 -4.54 -10.80 4.12
CA TYR A 47 -5.69 -11.59 4.48
C TYR A 47 -6.30 -12.28 3.25
N PHE A 48 -6.49 -11.52 2.18
CA PHE A 48 -7.12 -12.05 0.98
C PHE A 48 -6.22 -13.02 0.22
N ILE A 49 -4.89 -12.83 0.28
CA ILE A 49 -3.97 -13.84 -0.25
C ILE A 49 -4.18 -15.16 0.49
N GLY A 50 -4.29 -15.11 1.81
CA GLY A 50 -4.52 -16.31 2.61
C GLY A 50 -5.83 -16.99 2.29
N LYS A 51 -6.83 -16.24 1.82
CA LYS A 51 -8.12 -16.80 1.41
C LYS A 51 -8.12 -17.28 -0.03
N GLY A 52 -7.05 -17.06 -0.77
CA GLY A 52 -7.00 -17.42 -2.19
C GLY A 52 -7.73 -16.44 -3.08
N ASP A 53 -8.15 -15.28 -2.56
CA ASP A 53 -8.86 -14.27 -3.32
C ASP A 53 -7.87 -13.24 -3.84
N LEU A 54 -7.17 -13.61 -4.91
CA LEU A 54 -6.09 -12.78 -5.42
C LEU A 54 -6.57 -11.51 -6.10
N ILE A 55 -7.77 -11.53 -6.66
CA ILE A 55 -8.30 -10.34 -7.31
C ILE A 55 -8.58 -9.26 -6.28
N THR A 56 -9.22 -9.62 -5.17
CA THR A 56 -9.47 -8.66 -4.10
C THR A 56 -8.16 -8.20 -3.45
N ALA A 57 -7.22 -9.13 -3.27
CA ALA A 57 -5.91 -8.78 -2.73
C ALA A 57 -5.20 -7.76 -3.61
N PHE A 58 -5.25 -7.97 -4.93
CA PHE A 58 -4.61 -7.04 -5.86
C PHE A 58 -5.24 -5.64 -5.75
N GLY A 59 -6.56 -5.56 -5.73
CA GLY A 59 -7.24 -4.29 -5.56
C GLY A 59 -6.87 -3.59 -4.27
N SER A 60 -6.74 -4.35 -3.18
CA SER A 60 -6.39 -3.78 -1.87
C SER A 60 -5.00 -3.16 -1.88
N ILE A 61 -4.01 -3.85 -2.45
CA ILE A 61 -2.65 -3.29 -2.45
C ILE A 61 -2.52 -2.12 -3.41
N VAL A 62 -3.24 -2.14 -4.53
CA VAL A 62 -3.24 -1.01 -5.45
C VAL A 62 -3.82 0.22 -4.77
N TYR A 63 -4.91 0.05 -4.03
CA TYR A 63 -5.52 1.15 -3.31
C TYR A 63 -4.58 1.69 -2.23
N ALA A 64 -3.92 0.80 -1.49
CA ALA A 64 -2.96 1.22 -0.47
C ALA A 64 -1.84 2.05 -1.08
N HIS A 65 -1.29 1.61 -2.21
CA HIS A 65 -0.26 2.37 -2.92
C HIS A 65 -0.77 3.74 -3.34
N GLY A 66 -2.00 3.80 -3.86
CA GLY A 66 -2.59 5.06 -4.29
C GLY A 66 -2.69 6.08 -3.16
N LEU A 67 -3.06 5.60 -1.97
CA LEU A 67 -3.14 6.48 -0.80
C LEU A 67 -1.77 7.06 -0.43
N ILE A 68 -0.74 6.23 -0.44
CA ILE A 68 0.60 6.68 -0.10
C ILE A 68 1.16 7.61 -1.18
N ASP A 69 0.90 7.31 -2.45
CA ASP A 69 1.33 8.18 -3.54
C ASP A 69 0.69 9.55 -3.44
N ALA A 70 -0.61 9.59 -3.14
CA ALA A 70 -1.32 10.86 -2.98
C ALA A 70 -0.74 11.66 -1.81
N LEU A 71 -0.45 10.97 -0.72
CA LEU A 71 0.12 11.61 0.46
C LEU A 71 1.48 12.22 0.15
N LYS A 72 2.33 11.51 -0.59
CA LYS A 72 3.65 12.02 -0.96
C LYS A 72 3.53 13.25 -1.86
N LYS A 73 2.56 13.25 -2.76
CA LYS A 73 2.32 14.43 -3.60
C LYS A 73 1.88 15.63 -2.78
N LEU A 74 1.03 15.40 -1.79
CA LEU A 74 0.62 16.47 -0.88
C LEU A 74 1.81 17.02 -0.09
N ARG A 75 2.65 16.12 0.41
CA ARG A 75 3.84 16.51 1.17
C ARG A 75 4.77 17.38 0.33
N ASP A 76 4.99 16.98 -0.92
CA ASP A 76 5.97 17.62 -1.80
C ASP A 76 5.43 18.89 -2.43
N LYS A 77 4.15 19.14 -2.33
CA LYS A 77 3.52 20.32 -2.90
C LYS A 77 3.55 21.44 -1.88
N LYS A 78 4.43 22.35 -2.06
CA LYS A 78 4.58 23.50 -1.16
C LYS A 78 4.15 24.78 -1.82
#